data_09e7ae603c8e062a78be18ad1e72b9ca
#
_entry.id   09e7ae603c8e062a78be18ad1e72b9ca
#
_cell.length_a   1.000
_cell.length_b   1.000
_cell.length_c   1.000
_cell.angle_alpha   90.00
_cell.angle_beta   90.00
_cell.angle_gamma   90.00
#
_symmetry.space_group_name_H-M   'P 1'
#
loop_
_entity.id
_entity.type
_entity.pdbx_description
1 polymer ?
#
loop_
_entity_poly.entity_id
_entity_poly.type
_entity_poly.pdbx_seq_one_letter_code
_entity_poly.pdbx_strand_id
1 'polypeptide(L)'
;MLSSMLIFHILSSIIFRAVIIEARAVLASQTHRSDVKHFESKLDTNTGYWSPSTSSIDWCERNYVVTEYIAEFWNCISSLVMSLLAAILFIRGLYNKIENRFLLLSLSFGIVGFGSAYFHGTLTHLGQMADELPMVYSMIISWFILFRMDTFNKLKDKTYAFDLAILFGIFYAVLWTYLHSLQTFVIIFQIHFALMVLGGIIKMIFLYRQPQHHTTSVMYLIMIYAGLLVPALTCWIIDQQLCERMNSIGGFNPQLHAWWHIICAIDFHVGIICAEVMRLLSIKYQQHQVQHVKFSRDTFQPKDHFHIVFYFGLPFVDYSNDKQMKKVKNQ
;
A
#
# COMPACT_ATOMS: atom_id res chain seq x y z
N MET A 1 -0.09 -14.67 -23.73
CA MET A 1 -0.05 -13.22 -23.99
C MET A 1 -1.44 -12.58 -24.10
N LEU A 2 -2.35 -13.06 -24.97
CA LEU A 2 -3.70 -12.46 -25.09
C LEU A 2 -4.52 -12.55 -23.79
N SER A 3 -4.46 -13.69 -23.07
CA SER A 3 -5.22 -13.88 -21.82
C SER A 3 -4.77 -12.96 -20.69
N SER A 4 -3.47 -12.69 -20.53
CA SER A 4 -2.94 -11.78 -19.50
C SER A 4 -3.30 -10.31 -19.78
N MET A 5 -3.33 -9.90 -21.03
CA MET A 5 -3.80 -8.56 -21.42
C MET A 5 -5.30 -8.40 -21.17
N LEU A 6 -6.09 -9.44 -21.42
CA LEU A 6 -7.53 -9.44 -21.19
C LEU A 6 -7.85 -9.34 -19.69
N ILE A 7 -7.18 -10.15 -18.87
CA ILE A 7 -7.32 -10.10 -17.40
C ILE A 7 -6.96 -8.71 -16.88
N PHE A 8 -5.87 -8.12 -17.38
CA PHE A 8 -5.46 -6.76 -17.00
C PHE A 8 -6.50 -5.71 -17.39
N HIS A 9 -7.05 -5.75 -18.62
CA HIS A 9 -8.12 -4.84 -19.03
C HIS A 9 -9.38 -5.00 -18.18
N ILE A 10 -9.71 -6.23 -17.80
CA ILE A 10 -10.84 -6.51 -16.90
C ILE A 10 -10.58 -5.92 -15.51
N LEU A 11 -9.42 -6.21 -14.90
CA LEU A 11 -9.07 -5.70 -13.57
C LEU A 11 -8.99 -4.18 -13.52
N SER A 12 -8.32 -3.55 -14.49
CA SER A 12 -8.25 -2.08 -14.55
C SER A 12 -9.63 -1.45 -14.78
N SER A 13 -10.49 -2.09 -15.58
CA SER A 13 -11.86 -1.62 -15.79
C SER A 13 -12.73 -1.77 -14.53
N ILE A 14 -12.56 -2.85 -13.76
CA ILE A 14 -13.26 -3.06 -12.49
C ILE A 14 -12.81 -2.02 -11.46
N ILE A 15 -11.50 -1.83 -11.28
CA ILE A 15 -10.94 -0.83 -10.34
C ILE A 15 -11.40 0.58 -10.74
N PHE A 16 -11.32 0.95 -12.02
CA PHE A 16 -11.74 2.25 -12.49
C PHE A 16 -13.25 2.48 -12.31
N ARG A 17 -14.08 1.46 -12.55
CA ARG A 17 -15.52 1.52 -12.30
C ARG A 17 -15.83 1.62 -10.81
N ALA A 18 -15.13 0.87 -9.96
CA ALA A 18 -15.26 0.96 -8.51
C ALA A 18 -14.95 2.38 -8.01
N VAL A 19 -13.84 2.98 -8.46
CA VAL A 19 -13.46 4.37 -8.12
C VAL A 19 -14.52 5.38 -8.60
N ILE A 20 -15.10 5.20 -9.80
CA ILE A 20 -16.16 6.10 -10.31
C ILE A 20 -17.46 5.93 -9.52
N ILE A 21 -17.86 4.69 -9.23
CA ILE A 21 -19.08 4.40 -8.45
C ILE A 21 -18.95 5.07 -7.09
N GLU A 22 -17.79 4.95 -6.47
CA GLU A 22 -17.52 5.55 -5.19
C GLU A 22 -17.50 7.07 -5.24
N ALA A 23 -16.81 7.68 -6.18
CA ALA A 23 -16.82 9.13 -6.37
C ALA A 23 -18.26 9.65 -6.53
N ARG A 24 -19.13 8.92 -7.25
CA ARG A 24 -20.55 9.27 -7.40
C ARG A 24 -21.34 9.07 -6.12
N ALA A 25 -21.12 7.95 -5.40
CA ALA A 25 -21.82 7.64 -4.16
C ALA A 25 -21.47 8.64 -3.06
N VAL A 26 -20.18 8.99 -2.95
CA VAL A 26 -19.70 9.97 -1.96
C VAL A 26 -20.18 11.38 -2.31
N LEU A 27 -20.21 11.79 -3.59
CA LEU A 27 -20.83 13.06 -4.01
C LEU A 27 -22.32 13.11 -3.70
N ALA A 28 -23.06 12.01 -3.90
CA ALA A 28 -24.47 11.91 -3.56
C ALA A 28 -24.71 11.91 -2.04
N SER A 29 -23.82 11.30 -1.25
CA SER A 29 -23.94 11.23 0.21
C SER A 29 -23.64 12.57 0.90
N GLN A 30 -22.79 13.41 0.33
CA GLN A 30 -22.49 14.72 0.93
C GLN A 30 -23.68 15.68 0.92
N THR A 31 -24.56 15.61 -0.08
CA THR A 31 -25.81 16.41 -0.10
C THR A 31 -26.81 15.94 0.93
N HIS A 32 -26.74 14.66 1.38
CA HIS A 32 -27.66 14.10 2.38
C HIS A 32 -27.06 14.10 3.81
N ARG A 33 -25.75 14.19 3.93
CA ARG A 33 -25.02 13.96 5.20
C ARG A 33 -25.06 15.12 6.20
N SER A 34 -25.34 16.35 5.74
CA SER A 34 -25.54 17.49 6.66
C SER A 34 -26.72 17.29 7.59
N ASP A 35 -27.78 16.65 7.08
CA ASP A 35 -29.02 16.45 7.84
C ASP A 35 -28.96 15.16 8.70
N VAL A 36 -28.24 14.13 8.23
CA VAL A 36 -28.11 12.83 8.91
C VAL A 36 -27.12 12.91 10.07
N LYS A 37 -25.97 13.59 9.93
CA LYS A 37 -25.01 13.77 11.04
C LYS A 37 -25.65 14.44 12.28
N HIS A 38 -26.64 15.31 12.09
CA HIS A 38 -27.35 15.94 13.21
C HIS A 38 -28.32 14.97 13.89
N PHE A 39 -28.74 13.89 13.21
CA PHE A 39 -29.64 12.86 13.73
C PHE A 39 -28.87 11.71 14.38
N GLU A 40 -27.78 11.26 13.78
CA GLU A 40 -26.93 10.14 14.28
C GLU A 40 -26.17 10.51 15.55
N SER A 41 -25.72 11.77 15.71
CA SER A 41 -25.09 12.24 16.96
C SER A 41 -26.04 12.14 18.18
N LYS A 42 -27.33 11.94 17.95
CA LYS A 42 -28.34 11.70 18.99
C LYS A 42 -28.59 10.23 19.32
N LEU A 43 -28.13 9.29 18.43
CA LEU A 43 -28.39 7.86 18.61
C LEU A 43 -27.16 7.08 19.11
N ASP A 44 -25.93 7.61 18.93
CA ASP A 44 -24.73 6.96 19.45
C ASP A 44 -24.60 7.26 20.94
N THR A 45 -25.19 6.37 21.76
CA THR A 45 -25.21 6.48 23.23
C THR A 45 -23.88 6.08 23.88
N ASN A 46 -22.93 5.52 23.13
CA ASN A 46 -21.65 5.08 23.63
C ASN A 46 -20.63 6.23 23.57
N THR A 47 -20.48 6.94 24.67
CA THR A 47 -19.40 7.92 24.85
C THR A 47 -18.20 7.21 25.46
N GLY A 48 -17.00 7.42 24.87
CA GLY A 48 -15.77 6.87 25.40
C GLY A 48 -14.74 7.96 25.73
N TYR A 49 -13.56 7.52 26.05
CA TYR A 49 -12.47 8.40 26.55
C TYR A 49 -12.12 9.54 25.57
N TRP A 50 -12.17 9.27 24.26
CA TRP A 50 -11.80 10.25 23.22
C TRP A 50 -12.97 11.06 22.67
N SER A 51 -14.17 10.89 23.22
CA SER A 51 -15.36 11.61 22.77
C SER A 51 -15.28 13.12 23.08
N PRO A 52 -15.82 14.00 22.21
CA PRO A 52 -16.49 13.70 20.94
C PRO A 52 -15.51 13.42 19.79
N SER A 53 -15.92 12.62 18.80
CA SER A 53 -15.15 12.41 17.57
C SER A 53 -14.94 13.73 16.84
N THR A 54 -13.68 13.98 16.40
CA THR A 54 -13.30 15.15 15.61
C THR A 54 -12.84 14.81 14.19
N SER A 55 -12.79 13.51 13.86
CA SER A 55 -12.51 13.04 12.51
C SER A 55 -13.64 13.38 11.55
N SER A 56 -13.31 13.47 10.27
CA SER A 56 -14.29 13.71 9.20
C SER A 56 -14.90 12.41 8.66
N ILE A 57 -14.37 11.25 9.07
CA ILE A 57 -14.83 9.91 8.70
C ILE A 57 -15.14 9.13 9.98
N ASP A 58 -16.22 8.34 9.95
CA ASP A 58 -16.59 7.34 10.92
C ASP A 58 -16.98 6.07 10.16
N TRP A 59 -16.46 4.92 10.58
CA TRP A 59 -16.65 3.66 9.84
C TRP A 59 -17.87 2.89 10.39
N CYS A 60 -18.20 1.76 9.79
CA CYS A 60 -19.40 1.01 10.15
C CYS A 60 -19.29 0.30 11.53
N GLU A 61 -18.10 0.16 12.08
CA GLU A 61 -17.90 -0.37 13.42
C GLU A 61 -18.53 0.56 14.47
N ARG A 62 -19.34 0.00 15.38
CA ARG A 62 -19.93 0.80 16.45
C ARG A 62 -18.88 1.21 17.48
N ASN A 63 -18.89 2.51 17.84
CA ASN A 63 -17.90 3.10 18.71
C ASN A 63 -18.01 2.64 20.16
N TYR A 64 -16.86 2.38 20.79
CA TYR A 64 -16.70 2.06 22.22
C TYR A 64 -17.51 0.85 22.72
N VAL A 65 -17.83 -0.12 21.85
CA VAL A 65 -18.60 -1.31 22.24
C VAL A 65 -17.76 -2.30 23.03
N VAL A 66 -16.48 -2.47 22.67
CA VAL A 66 -15.59 -3.45 23.31
C VAL A 66 -14.91 -2.85 24.55
N THR A 67 -14.50 -1.59 24.48
CA THR A 67 -13.83 -0.86 25.57
C THR A 67 -14.06 0.64 25.41
N GLU A 68 -14.11 1.36 26.51
CA GLU A 68 -14.26 2.83 26.54
C GLU A 68 -12.99 3.58 26.03
N TYR A 69 -11.84 2.89 25.94
CA TYR A 69 -10.55 3.50 25.54
C TYR A 69 -10.25 3.41 24.04
N ILE A 70 -10.94 2.56 23.30
CA ILE A 70 -10.72 2.36 21.85
C ILE A 70 -12.08 2.53 21.15
N ALA A 71 -12.15 3.51 20.26
CA ALA A 71 -13.40 3.83 19.58
C ALA A 71 -13.84 2.68 18.66
N GLU A 72 -13.05 2.32 17.69
CA GLU A 72 -13.29 1.24 16.73
C GLU A 72 -12.28 0.11 16.98
N PHE A 73 -12.65 -0.83 17.84
CA PHE A 73 -11.71 -1.85 18.35
C PHE A 73 -11.14 -2.76 17.27
N TRP A 74 -11.99 -3.30 16.41
CA TRP A 74 -11.57 -4.25 15.38
C TRP A 74 -10.76 -3.57 14.28
N ASN A 75 -11.14 -2.37 13.89
CA ASN A 75 -10.39 -1.56 12.95
C ASN A 75 -9.01 -1.19 13.52
N CYS A 76 -8.94 -0.81 14.79
CA CYS A 76 -7.69 -0.51 15.48
C CYS A 76 -6.74 -1.72 15.50
N ILE A 77 -7.23 -2.89 15.91
CA ILE A 77 -6.38 -4.11 16.03
C ILE A 77 -5.97 -4.63 14.65
N SER A 78 -6.86 -4.62 13.66
CA SER A 78 -6.53 -5.08 12.31
C SER A 78 -5.48 -4.20 11.61
N SER A 79 -5.45 -2.89 11.91
CA SER A 79 -4.41 -1.97 11.43
C SER A 79 -3.01 -2.38 11.84
N LEU A 80 -2.83 -2.97 13.03
CA LEU A 80 -1.53 -3.42 13.51
C LEU A 80 -0.93 -4.57 12.69
N VAL A 81 -1.75 -5.30 11.90
CA VAL A 81 -1.26 -6.31 10.96
C VAL A 81 -0.36 -5.68 9.90
N MET A 82 -0.67 -4.44 9.44
CA MET A 82 0.20 -3.70 8.53
C MET A 82 1.57 -3.43 9.16
N SER A 83 1.60 -2.95 10.40
CA SER A 83 2.84 -2.68 11.13
C SER A 83 3.65 -3.96 11.36
N LEU A 84 2.99 -5.08 11.65
CA LEU A 84 3.64 -6.38 11.83
C LEU A 84 4.31 -6.85 10.54
N LEU A 85 3.60 -6.85 9.41
CA LEU A 85 4.17 -7.26 8.13
C LEU A 85 5.29 -6.32 7.67
N ALA A 86 5.13 -5.02 7.90
CA ALA A 86 6.17 -4.03 7.64
C ALA A 86 7.43 -4.27 8.48
N ALA A 87 7.29 -4.59 9.76
CA ALA A 87 8.41 -4.94 10.63
C ALA A 87 9.15 -6.20 10.15
N ILE A 88 8.41 -7.23 9.73
CA ILE A 88 9.00 -8.45 9.16
C ILE A 88 9.81 -8.11 7.90
N LEU A 89 9.25 -7.32 6.97
CA LEU A 89 9.96 -6.89 5.76
C LEU A 89 11.21 -6.07 6.10
N PHE A 90 11.10 -5.13 7.03
CA PHE A 90 12.19 -4.27 7.46
C PHE A 90 13.35 -5.07 8.07
N ILE A 91 13.05 -5.98 9.01
CA ILE A 91 14.04 -6.82 9.69
C ILE A 91 14.72 -7.76 8.68
N ARG A 92 13.94 -8.43 7.82
CA ARG A 92 14.51 -9.26 6.74
C ARG A 92 15.35 -8.44 5.77
N GLY A 93 14.91 -7.23 5.46
CA GLY A 93 15.65 -6.31 4.61
C GLY A 93 17.00 -5.91 5.20
N LEU A 94 17.07 -5.61 6.50
CA LEU A 94 18.32 -5.35 7.22
C LEU A 94 19.24 -6.58 7.19
N TYR A 95 18.70 -7.76 7.49
CA TYR A 95 19.46 -9.01 7.48
C TYR A 95 20.02 -9.33 6.08
N ASN A 96 19.22 -9.16 5.05
CA ASN A 96 19.59 -9.40 3.66
C ASN A 96 20.37 -8.25 3.02
N LYS A 97 20.57 -7.13 3.73
CA LYS A 97 21.26 -5.94 3.24
C LYS A 97 20.66 -5.44 1.91
N ILE A 98 19.35 -5.29 1.88
CA ILE A 98 18.66 -4.70 0.73
C ILE A 98 18.93 -3.19 0.66
N GLU A 99 18.64 -2.57 -0.50
CA GLU A 99 18.82 -1.13 -0.68
C GLU A 99 17.94 -0.33 0.31
N ASN A 100 18.51 0.72 0.93
CA ASN A 100 17.86 1.54 1.98
C ASN A 100 16.49 2.09 1.60
N ARG A 101 16.23 2.31 0.32
CA ARG A 101 14.91 2.79 -0.16
C ARG A 101 13.78 1.78 0.08
N PHE A 102 14.05 0.47 0.03
CA PHE A 102 13.07 -0.55 0.38
C PHE A 102 12.88 -0.65 1.89
N LEU A 103 13.95 -0.45 2.66
CA LEU A 103 13.85 -0.31 4.12
C LEU A 103 12.98 0.90 4.49
N LEU A 104 13.21 2.04 3.83
CA LEU A 104 12.40 3.24 4.04
C LEU A 104 10.93 3.02 3.67
N LEU A 105 10.66 2.32 2.57
CA LEU A 105 9.30 1.97 2.15
C LEU A 105 8.62 1.05 3.17
N SER A 106 9.32 0.02 3.66
CA SER A 106 8.79 -0.87 4.70
C SER A 106 8.51 -0.11 6.00
N LEU A 107 9.42 0.77 6.41
CA LEU A 107 9.24 1.61 7.60
C LEU A 107 8.02 2.54 7.44
N SER A 108 7.89 3.22 6.29
CA SER A 108 6.75 4.12 6.04
C SER A 108 5.42 3.36 6.09
N PHE A 109 5.38 2.14 5.59
CA PHE A 109 4.20 1.28 5.68
C PHE A 109 3.88 0.86 7.12
N GLY A 110 4.90 0.60 7.95
CA GLY A 110 4.72 0.38 9.39
C GLY A 110 4.12 1.59 10.10
N ILE A 111 4.53 2.80 9.71
CA ILE A 111 3.95 4.06 10.23
C ILE A 111 2.48 4.19 9.85
N VAL A 112 2.07 3.80 8.63
CA VAL A 112 0.66 3.75 8.22
C VAL A 112 -0.14 2.87 9.20
N GLY A 113 0.32 1.65 9.49
CA GLY A 113 -0.40 0.75 10.39
C GLY A 113 -0.55 1.28 11.82
N PHE A 114 0.49 1.93 12.37
CA PHE A 114 0.38 2.59 13.68
C PHE A 114 -0.51 3.84 13.63
N GLY A 115 -0.43 4.64 12.57
CA GLY A 115 -1.28 5.81 12.37
C GLY A 115 -2.75 5.42 12.26
N SER A 116 -3.02 4.34 11.52
CA SER A 116 -4.36 3.77 11.37
C SER A 116 -4.91 3.24 12.71
N ALA A 117 -4.09 2.50 13.47
CA ALA A 117 -4.48 2.07 14.81
C ALA A 117 -4.77 3.27 15.75
N TYR A 118 -3.98 4.34 15.68
CA TYR A 118 -4.22 5.56 16.43
C TYR A 118 -5.51 6.25 15.99
N PHE A 119 -5.78 6.33 14.68
CA PHE A 119 -7.01 6.90 14.14
C PHE A 119 -8.25 6.14 14.65
N HIS A 120 -8.30 4.83 14.42
CA HIS A 120 -9.43 3.99 14.84
C HIS A 120 -9.56 3.88 16.36
N GLY A 121 -8.45 4.03 17.08
CA GLY A 121 -8.47 4.08 18.55
C GLY A 121 -9.12 5.33 19.11
N THR A 122 -8.98 6.48 18.41
CA THR A 122 -9.33 7.79 18.97
C THR A 122 -10.43 8.54 18.22
N LEU A 123 -10.64 8.25 16.93
CA LEU A 123 -11.49 9.01 16.00
C LEU A 123 -11.25 10.52 16.04
N THR A 124 -9.99 10.90 16.27
CA THR A 124 -9.59 12.31 16.25
C THR A 124 -9.13 12.72 14.85
N HIS A 125 -9.26 14.00 14.52
CA HIS A 125 -8.72 14.53 13.27
C HIS A 125 -7.19 14.35 13.18
N LEU A 126 -6.47 14.49 14.28
CA LEU A 126 -5.03 14.23 14.32
C LEU A 126 -4.73 12.74 14.04
N GLY A 127 -5.56 11.83 14.58
CA GLY A 127 -5.47 10.40 14.27
C GLY A 127 -5.70 10.13 12.78
N GLN A 128 -6.72 10.75 12.18
CA GLN A 128 -7.00 10.66 10.75
C GLN A 128 -5.81 11.16 9.91
N MET A 129 -5.20 12.29 10.26
CA MET A 129 -3.98 12.76 9.60
C MET A 129 -2.80 11.80 9.76
N ALA A 130 -2.67 11.16 10.94
CA ALA A 130 -1.61 10.20 11.20
C ALA A 130 -1.77 8.88 10.43
N ASP A 131 -2.98 8.53 10.01
CA ASP A 131 -3.28 7.42 9.13
C ASP A 131 -3.05 7.79 7.66
N GLU A 132 -3.79 8.78 7.17
CA GLU A 132 -3.91 9.08 5.74
C GLU A 132 -2.65 9.72 5.14
N LEU A 133 -1.94 10.61 5.83
CA LEU A 133 -0.74 11.25 5.28
C LEU A 133 0.43 10.28 5.04
N PRO A 134 0.76 9.36 5.97
CA PRO A 134 1.77 8.35 5.70
C PRO A 134 1.45 7.44 4.51
N MET A 135 0.16 7.22 4.19
CA MET A 135 -0.23 6.49 2.97
C MET A 135 0.27 7.22 1.72
N VAL A 136 0.07 8.54 1.63
CA VAL A 136 0.59 9.36 0.52
C VAL A 136 2.12 9.32 0.47
N TYR A 137 2.79 9.45 1.62
CA TYR A 137 4.26 9.43 1.67
C TYR A 137 4.83 8.08 1.23
N SER A 138 4.20 6.97 1.64
CA SER A 138 4.55 5.62 1.18
C SER A 138 4.41 5.48 -0.33
N MET A 139 3.35 6.06 -0.91
CA MET A 139 3.17 6.06 -2.37
C MET A 139 4.21 6.92 -3.09
N ILE A 140 4.60 8.08 -2.56
CA ILE A 140 5.69 8.89 -3.12
C ILE A 140 7.00 8.09 -3.16
N ILE A 141 7.35 7.39 -2.07
CA ILE A 141 8.53 6.53 -2.00
C ILE A 141 8.42 5.38 -3.02
N SER A 142 7.25 4.74 -3.12
CA SER A 142 6.99 3.67 -4.11
C SER A 142 7.19 4.16 -5.54
N TRP A 143 6.61 5.30 -5.89
CA TRP A 143 6.77 5.92 -7.19
C TRP A 143 8.23 6.26 -7.49
N PHE A 144 8.94 6.81 -6.54
CA PHE A 144 10.37 7.09 -6.65
C PHE A 144 11.19 5.82 -6.96
N ILE A 145 10.88 4.70 -6.27
CA ILE A 145 11.51 3.40 -6.53
C ILE A 145 11.22 2.93 -7.96
N LEU A 146 9.94 2.97 -8.37
CA LEU A 146 9.51 2.49 -9.69
C LEU A 146 10.07 3.34 -10.84
N PHE A 147 10.14 4.66 -10.69
CA PHE A 147 10.75 5.53 -11.68
C PHE A 147 12.25 5.29 -11.83
N ARG A 148 12.97 5.05 -10.75
CA ARG A 148 14.39 4.75 -10.81
C ARG A 148 14.72 3.44 -11.52
N MET A 149 13.81 2.48 -11.56
CA MET A 149 14.03 1.25 -12.32
C MET A 149 14.14 1.50 -13.82
N ASP A 150 13.38 2.47 -14.35
CA ASP A 150 13.37 2.85 -15.77
C ASP A 150 14.58 3.72 -16.17
N THR A 151 14.97 4.57 -15.24
CA THR A 151 15.86 5.70 -15.53
C THR A 151 17.34 5.33 -15.47
N PHE A 152 17.67 4.22 -14.79
CA PHE A 152 19.07 3.81 -14.59
C PHE A 152 19.85 3.57 -15.89
N ASN A 153 19.16 3.20 -16.96
CA ASN A 153 19.76 3.00 -18.30
C ASN A 153 19.86 4.28 -19.14
N LYS A 154 19.05 5.32 -18.81
CA LYS A 154 18.93 6.53 -19.66
C LYS A 154 19.52 7.80 -19.05
N LEU A 155 19.78 7.83 -17.75
CA LEU A 155 20.12 9.06 -17.01
C LEU A 155 21.46 8.98 -16.24
N LYS A 156 22.43 8.20 -16.75
CA LYS A 156 23.75 8.14 -16.11
C LYS A 156 24.41 9.54 -15.99
N ASP A 157 23.94 10.52 -16.76
CA ASP A 157 24.50 11.88 -16.83
C ASP A 157 23.59 12.99 -16.30
N LYS A 158 22.42 12.67 -15.65
CA LYS A 158 21.47 13.70 -15.25
C LYS A 158 21.17 13.66 -13.74
N THR A 159 22.15 14.03 -12.93
CA THR A 159 22.00 14.24 -11.47
C THR A 159 20.87 15.20 -11.15
N TYR A 160 20.71 16.28 -11.91
CA TYR A 160 19.67 17.28 -11.71
C TYR A 160 18.22 16.74 -11.83
N ALA A 161 17.98 15.73 -12.68
CA ALA A 161 16.63 15.16 -12.81
C ALA A 161 16.23 14.35 -11.56
N PHE A 162 17.23 13.81 -10.86
CA PHE A 162 17.04 13.13 -9.58
C PHE A 162 16.70 14.12 -8.46
N ASP A 163 17.46 15.20 -8.37
CA ASP A 163 17.25 16.24 -7.38
C ASP A 163 15.88 16.90 -7.57
N LEU A 164 15.50 17.15 -8.83
CA LEU A 164 14.18 17.68 -9.18
C LEU A 164 13.03 16.73 -8.77
N ALA A 165 13.20 15.41 -8.95
CA ALA A 165 12.19 14.43 -8.54
C ALA A 165 12.02 14.40 -7.01
N ILE A 166 13.11 14.52 -6.24
CA ILE A 166 13.06 14.62 -4.77
C ILE A 166 12.35 15.93 -4.36
N LEU A 167 12.75 17.06 -4.93
CA LEU A 167 12.13 18.35 -4.64
C LEU A 167 10.64 18.35 -4.95
N PHE A 168 10.24 17.76 -6.09
CA PHE A 168 8.83 17.59 -6.43
C PHE A 168 8.10 16.71 -5.42
N GLY A 169 8.69 15.59 -5.01
CA GLY A 169 8.12 14.70 -3.99
C GLY A 169 7.93 15.39 -2.64
N ILE A 170 8.91 16.19 -2.20
CA ILE A 170 8.80 17.00 -0.96
C ILE A 170 7.70 18.05 -1.10
N PHE A 171 7.70 18.81 -2.18
CA PHE A 171 6.65 19.81 -2.44
C PHE A 171 5.25 19.17 -2.43
N TYR A 172 5.12 18.04 -3.08
CA TYR A 172 3.87 17.30 -3.15
C TYR A 172 3.41 16.80 -1.77
N ALA A 173 4.33 16.27 -0.96
CA ALA A 173 4.04 15.87 0.41
C ALA A 173 3.57 17.05 1.28
N VAL A 174 4.26 18.19 1.20
CA VAL A 174 3.89 19.43 1.93
C VAL A 174 2.53 19.94 1.49
N LEU A 175 2.27 19.97 0.18
CA LEU A 175 0.98 20.37 -0.38
C LEU A 175 -0.16 19.53 0.16
N TRP A 176 -0.03 18.19 0.12
CA TRP A 176 -1.06 17.28 0.63
C TRP A 176 -1.23 17.37 2.14
N THR A 177 -0.15 17.57 2.90
CA THR A 177 -0.25 17.83 4.35
C THR A 177 -1.09 19.08 4.63
N TYR A 178 -0.83 20.15 3.89
CA TYR A 178 -1.59 21.39 4.02
C TYR A 178 -3.06 21.21 3.64
N LEU A 179 -3.34 20.63 2.47
CA LEU A 179 -4.71 20.41 2.01
C LEU A 179 -5.49 19.50 2.98
N HIS A 180 -4.86 18.46 3.50
CA HIS A 180 -5.48 17.56 4.46
C HIS A 180 -5.82 18.23 5.78
N SER A 181 -4.98 19.16 6.25
CA SER A 181 -5.23 19.92 7.49
C SER A 181 -6.49 20.79 7.42
N LEU A 182 -7.00 21.10 6.22
CA LEU A 182 -8.21 21.88 6.02
C LEU A 182 -9.53 21.12 6.23
N GLN A 183 -9.48 19.82 6.50
CA GLN A 183 -10.64 18.91 6.76
C GLN A 183 -11.72 18.82 5.67
N THR A 184 -11.62 19.59 4.59
CA THR A 184 -12.66 19.72 3.56
C THR A 184 -12.43 18.80 2.35
N PHE A 185 -11.30 18.06 2.30
CA PHE A 185 -10.82 17.38 1.10
C PHE A 185 -10.82 15.85 1.19
N VAL A 186 -11.61 15.24 2.07
CA VAL A 186 -11.61 13.77 2.28
C VAL A 186 -11.83 13.00 0.99
N ILE A 187 -12.83 13.37 0.18
CA ILE A 187 -13.13 12.69 -1.08
C ILE A 187 -12.00 12.86 -2.08
N ILE A 188 -11.48 14.08 -2.18
CA ILE A 188 -10.36 14.38 -3.08
C ILE A 188 -9.14 13.54 -2.67
N PHE A 189 -8.91 13.39 -1.37
CA PHE A 189 -7.87 12.51 -0.84
C PHE A 189 -8.07 11.06 -1.28
N GLN A 190 -9.27 10.50 -1.10
CA GLN A 190 -9.57 9.11 -1.45
C GLN A 190 -9.39 8.84 -2.94
N ILE A 191 -9.93 9.71 -3.81
CA ILE A 191 -9.75 9.62 -5.27
C ILE A 191 -8.27 9.72 -5.65
N HIS A 192 -7.58 10.72 -5.09
CA HIS A 192 -6.16 10.93 -5.34
C HIS A 192 -5.32 9.71 -4.96
N PHE A 193 -5.53 9.16 -3.76
CA PHE A 193 -4.82 7.97 -3.31
C PHE A 193 -5.07 6.76 -4.22
N ALA A 194 -6.34 6.52 -4.59
CA ALA A 194 -6.71 5.46 -5.53
C ALA A 194 -6.02 5.63 -6.90
N LEU A 195 -5.92 6.86 -7.41
CA LEU A 195 -5.19 7.16 -8.65
C LEU A 195 -3.68 6.92 -8.52
N MET A 196 -3.08 7.22 -7.37
CA MET A 196 -1.66 6.92 -7.11
C MET A 196 -1.41 5.41 -7.13
N VAL A 197 -2.25 4.61 -6.47
CA VAL A 197 -2.14 3.15 -6.45
C VAL A 197 -2.32 2.57 -7.85
N LEU A 198 -3.38 2.96 -8.56
CA LEU A 198 -3.65 2.50 -9.94
C LEU A 198 -2.49 2.86 -10.88
N GLY A 199 -2.00 4.07 -10.80
CA GLY A 199 -0.83 4.51 -11.57
C GLY A 199 0.41 3.68 -11.26
N GLY A 200 0.64 3.32 -9.99
CA GLY A 200 1.74 2.44 -9.56
C GLY A 200 1.65 1.06 -10.22
N ILE A 201 0.46 0.44 -10.24
CA ILE A 201 0.22 -0.83 -10.92
C ILE A 201 0.48 -0.72 -12.43
N ILE A 202 -0.05 0.32 -13.06
CA ILE A 202 0.19 0.59 -14.49
C ILE A 202 1.69 0.70 -14.75
N LYS A 203 2.42 1.42 -13.90
CA LYS A 203 3.89 1.54 -13.99
C LYS A 203 4.59 0.20 -13.85
N MET A 204 4.20 -0.64 -12.91
CA MET A 204 4.77 -2.00 -12.75
C MET A 204 4.54 -2.85 -14.01
N ILE A 205 3.39 -2.73 -14.66
CA ILE A 205 3.09 -3.44 -15.91
C ILE A 205 3.96 -2.92 -17.06
N PHE A 206 4.18 -1.61 -17.17
CA PHE A 206 5.13 -1.08 -18.14
C PHE A 206 6.55 -1.57 -17.90
N LEU A 207 6.99 -1.65 -16.63
CA LEU A 207 8.28 -2.22 -16.27
C LEU A 207 8.35 -3.71 -16.63
N TYR A 208 7.30 -4.49 -16.36
CA TYR A 208 7.22 -5.91 -16.70
C TYR A 208 7.42 -6.17 -18.20
N ARG A 209 6.99 -5.26 -19.09
CA ARG A 209 7.20 -5.40 -20.54
C ARG A 209 8.66 -5.27 -20.98
N GLN A 210 9.55 -4.79 -20.10
CA GLN A 210 10.97 -4.71 -20.40
C GLN A 210 11.60 -6.10 -20.31
N PRO A 211 12.56 -6.46 -21.21
CA PRO A 211 13.13 -7.81 -21.28
C PRO A 211 13.67 -8.34 -19.95
N GLN A 212 14.31 -7.47 -19.15
CA GLN A 212 14.91 -7.85 -17.87
C GLN A 212 13.87 -8.24 -16.80
N HIS A 213 12.62 -7.74 -16.88
CA HIS A 213 11.57 -8.00 -15.92
C HIS A 213 10.55 -9.03 -16.41
N HIS A 214 10.65 -9.45 -17.68
CA HIS A 214 9.67 -10.35 -18.30
C HIS A 214 9.83 -11.79 -17.81
N THR A 215 9.49 -12.04 -16.56
CA THR A 215 9.54 -13.35 -15.92
C THR A 215 8.16 -13.77 -15.40
N THR A 216 7.93 -15.08 -15.33
CA THR A 216 6.69 -15.65 -14.80
C THR A 216 6.44 -15.22 -13.35
N SER A 217 7.51 -15.17 -12.54
CA SER A 217 7.41 -14.77 -11.13
C SER A 217 6.95 -13.32 -10.96
N VAL A 218 7.50 -12.38 -11.75
CA VAL A 218 7.06 -10.97 -11.72
C VAL A 218 5.61 -10.85 -12.16
N MET A 219 5.22 -11.58 -13.21
CA MET A 219 3.84 -11.61 -13.67
C MET A 219 2.89 -12.05 -12.57
N TYR A 220 3.18 -13.16 -11.88
CA TYR A 220 2.33 -13.65 -10.79
C TYR A 220 2.26 -12.65 -9.62
N LEU A 221 3.37 -12.04 -9.23
CA LEU A 221 3.36 -11.03 -8.16
C LEU A 221 2.51 -9.82 -8.53
N ILE A 222 2.59 -9.31 -9.77
CA ILE A 222 1.72 -8.22 -10.23
C ILE A 222 0.25 -8.64 -10.25
N MET A 223 -0.05 -9.88 -10.68
CA MET A 223 -1.42 -10.39 -10.71
C MET A 223 -2.01 -10.54 -9.30
N ILE A 224 -1.22 -11.01 -8.33
CA ILE A 224 -1.65 -11.12 -6.94
C ILE A 224 -1.87 -9.72 -6.37
N TYR A 225 -0.92 -8.79 -6.56
CA TYR A 225 -1.00 -7.40 -6.11
C TYR A 225 -2.25 -6.71 -6.67
N ALA A 226 -2.46 -6.74 -7.99
CA ALA A 226 -3.65 -6.14 -8.59
C ALA A 226 -4.95 -6.88 -8.22
N GLY A 227 -4.88 -8.19 -8.00
CA GLY A 227 -6.03 -9.03 -7.66
C GLY A 227 -6.53 -8.82 -6.23
N LEU A 228 -5.65 -8.60 -5.27
CA LEU A 228 -6.00 -8.35 -3.87
C LEU A 228 -6.71 -7.00 -3.66
N LEU A 229 -6.46 -6.02 -4.53
CA LEU A 229 -7.19 -4.75 -4.46
C LEU A 229 -8.69 -4.90 -4.70
N VAL A 230 -9.13 -5.90 -5.46
CA VAL A 230 -10.56 -6.09 -5.74
C VAL A 230 -11.34 -6.43 -4.46
N PRO A 231 -11.00 -7.49 -3.70
CA PRO A 231 -11.68 -7.77 -2.44
C PRO A 231 -11.45 -6.68 -1.39
N ALA A 232 -10.27 -6.05 -1.35
CA ALA A 232 -10.00 -4.93 -0.46
C ALA A 232 -10.99 -3.78 -0.71
N LEU A 233 -11.05 -3.25 -1.93
CA LEU A 233 -11.97 -2.18 -2.30
C LEU A 233 -13.44 -2.59 -2.10
N THR A 234 -13.79 -3.85 -2.33
CA THR A 234 -15.14 -4.36 -2.09
C THR A 234 -15.51 -4.25 -0.62
N CYS A 235 -14.63 -4.69 0.30
CA CYS A 235 -14.83 -4.56 1.73
C CYS A 235 -15.00 -3.09 2.13
N TRP A 236 -14.13 -2.22 1.63
CA TRP A 236 -14.14 -0.80 1.95
C TRP A 236 -15.41 -0.08 1.44
N ILE A 237 -15.84 -0.34 0.18
CA ILE A 237 -17.06 0.25 -0.39
C ILE A 237 -18.30 -0.22 0.37
N ILE A 238 -18.40 -1.52 0.64
CA ILE A 238 -19.57 -2.08 1.34
C ILE A 238 -19.65 -1.52 2.77
N ASP A 239 -18.52 -1.43 3.47
CA ASP A 239 -18.48 -0.85 4.82
C ASP A 239 -19.00 0.58 4.84
N GLN A 240 -18.56 1.41 3.89
CA GLN A 240 -18.99 2.81 3.82
C GLN A 240 -20.43 3.00 3.31
N GLN A 241 -20.83 2.26 2.27
CA GLN A 241 -22.06 2.55 1.54
C GLN A 241 -23.27 1.75 2.03
N LEU A 242 -23.05 0.59 2.64
CA LEU A 242 -24.11 -0.33 3.04
C LEU A 242 -24.19 -0.54 4.57
N CYS A 243 -23.52 0.30 5.36
CA CYS A 243 -23.49 0.19 6.82
C CYS A 243 -24.88 0.11 7.46
N GLU A 244 -25.76 1.05 7.14
CA GLU A 244 -27.13 1.07 7.67
C GLU A 244 -27.89 -0.22 7.32
N ARG A 245 -27.71 -0.72 6.08
CA ARG A 245 -28.36 -1.94 5.61
C ARG A 245 -27.85 -3.18 6.32
N MET A 246 -26.53 -3.26 6.56
CA MET A 246 -25.93 -4.36 7.31
C MET A 246 -26.40 -4.37 8.77
N ASN A 247 -26.43 -3.21 9.39
CA ASN A 247 -26.90 -3.08 10.77
C ASN A 247 -28.40 -3.36 10.92
N SER A 248 -29.23 -3.16 9.88
CA SER A 248 -30.67 -3.45 9.90
C SER A 248 -30.99 -4.94 9.70
N ILE A 249 -30.11 -5.72 9.05
CA ILE A 249 -30.30 -7.16 8.80
C ILE A 249 -29.70 -7.97 9.98
N GLY A 250 -30.34 -7.90 11.15
CA GLY A 250 -30.02 -8.78 12.28
C GLY A 250 -28.91 -8.31 13.23
N GLY A 251 -28.45 -7.06 13.13
CA GLY A 251 -27.48 -6.47 14.07
C GLY A 251 -26.07 -7.05 14.02
N PHE A 252 -25.73 -7.84 13.01
CA PHE A 252 -24.40 -8.39 12.80
C PHE A 252 -23.58 -7.48 11.87
N ASN A 253 -22.49 -6.91 12.41
CA ASN A 253 -21.52 -6.19 11.61
C ASN A 253 -20.34 -7.13 11.25
N PRO A 254 -20.09 -7.42 9.97
CA PRO A 254 -19.00 -8.31 9.54
C PRO A 254 -17.62 -7.69 9.63
N GLN A 255 -17.49 -6.45 10.12
CA GLN A 255 -16.23 -5.72 10.30
C GLN A 255 -15.43 -5.61 8.98
N LEU A 256 -16.07 -5.19 7.90
CA LEU A 256 -15.47 -5.21 6.57
C LEU A 256 -14.28 -4.26 6.46
N HIS A 257 -14.28 -3.15 7.21
CA HIS A 257 -13.14 -2.25 7.24
C HIS A 257 -11.91 -2.90 7.91
N ALA A 258 -12.10 -3.72 8.94
CA ALA A 258 -11.02 -4.51 9.52
C ALA A 258 -10.44 -5.52 8.49
N TRP A 259 -11.28 -6.14 7.66
CA TRP A 259 -10.81 -6.98 6.55
C TRP A 259 -10.08 -6.19 5.48
N TRP A 260 -10.52 -4.97 5.18
CA TRP A 260 -9.78 -4.04 4.33
C TRP A 260 -8.33 -3.86 4.82
N HIS A 261 -8.10 -3.60 6.09
CA HIS A 261 -6.75 -3.46 6.66
C HIS A 261 -5.90 -4.71 6.45
N ILE A 262 -6.46 -5.90 6.73
CA ILE A 262 -5.74 -7.18 6.60
C ILE A 262 -5.37 -7.44 5.13
N ILE A 263 -6.32 -7.26 4.21
CA ILE A 263 -6.08 -7.50 2.79
C ILE A 263 -5.06 -6.48 2.24
N CYS A 264 -5.19 -5.20 2.59
CA CYS A 264 -4.22 -4.17 2.21
C CYS A 264 -2.82 -4.43 2.77
N ALA A 265 -2.72 -4.98 3.99
CA ALA A 265 -1.44 -5.36 4.56
C ALA A 265 -0.73 -6.43 3.73
N ILE A 266 -1.46 -7.44 3.27
CA ILE A 266 -0.94 -8.50 2.39
C ILE A 266 -0.62 -7.92 1.00
N ASP A 267 -1.51 -7.11 0.47
CA ASP A 267 -1.37 -6.47 -0.83
C ASP A 267 -0.08 -5.63 -0.92
N PHE A 268 0.12 -4.75 0.03
CA PHE A 268 1.30 -3.89 0.08
C PHE A 268 2.59 -4.70 0.26
N HIS A 269 2.55 -5.74 1.08
CA HIS A 269 3.65 -6.69 1.23
C HIS A 269 4.05 -7.29 -0.13
N VAL A 270 3.09 -7.81 -0.90
CA VAL A 270 3.33 -8.37 -2.23
C VAL A 270 3.88 -7.32 -3.20
N GLY A 271 3.35 -6.09 -3.15
CA GLY A 271 3.81 -4.97 -3.97
C GLY A 271 5.27 -4.60 -3.70
N ILE A 272 5.70 -4.56 -2.44
CA ILE A 272 7.10 -4.30 -2.05
C ILE A 272 8.01 -5.43 -2.57
N ILE A 273 7.64 -6.69 -2.36
CA ILE A 273 8.41 -7.84 -2.87
C ILE A 273 8.48 -7.83 -4.39
N CYS A 274 7.40 -7.51 -5.09
CA CYS A 274 7.41 -7.39 -6.54
C CYS A 274 8.42 -6.33 -7.03
N ALA A 275 8.41 -5.16 -6.40
CA ALA A 275 9.35 -4.08 -6.72
C ALA A 275 10.80 -4.47 -6.41
N GLU A 276 11.05 -5.18 -5.29
CA GLU A 276 12.37 -5.69 -4.93
C GLU A 276 12.89 -6.70 -5.96
N VAL A 277 12.06 -7.68 -6.34
CA VAL A 277 12.41 -8.68 -7.38
C VAL A 277 12.72 -8.00 -8.71
N MET A 278 11.90 -7.06 -9.16
CA MET A 278 12.16 -6.29 -10.38
C MET A 278 13.50 -5.55 -10.31
N ARG A 279 13.82 -4.98 -9.15
CA ARG A 279 15.10 -4.30 -8.94
C ARG A 279 16.29 -5.24 -9.03
N LEU A 280 16.21 -6.41 -8.41
CA LEU A 280 17.26 -7.43 -8.46
C LEU A 280 17.49 -7.93 -9.89
N LEU A 281 16.42 -8.16 -10.64
CA LEU A 281 16.49 -8.53 -12.06
C LEU A 281 17.16 -7.43 -12.90
N SER A 282 16.85 -6.15 -12.63
CA SER A 282 17.52 -5.03 -13.30
C SER A 282 19.01 -5.00 -13.04
N ILE A 283 19.45 -5.23 -11.79
CA ILE A 283 20.87 -5.27 -11.43
C ILE A 283 21.56 -6.44 -12.14
N LYS A 284 20.95 -7.63 -12.09
CA LYS A 284 21.49 -8.83 -12.76
C LYS A 284 21.64 -8.62 -14.26
N TYR A 285 20.64 -8.05 -14.92
CA TYR A 285 20.69 -7.74 -16.34
C TYR A 285 21.83 -6.77 -16.69
N GLN A 286 22.03 -5.73 -15.89
CA GLN A 286 23.13 -4.77 -16.09
C GLN A 286 24.50 -5.42 -15.93
N GLN A 287 24.67 -6.30 -14.95
CA GLN A 287 25.93 -7.03 -14.76
C GLN A 287 26.28 -7.90 -15.97
N HIS A 288 25.31 -8.59 -16.54
CA HIS A 288 25.52 -9.37 -17.78
C HIS A 288 25.92 -8.50 -18.98
N GLN A 289 25.33 -7.31 -19.12
CA GLN A 289 25.69 -6.37 -20.19
C GLN A 289 27.10 -5.79 -20.00
N VAL A 290 27.57 -5.60 -18.76
CA VAL A 290 28.84 -5.00 -18.42
C VAL A 290 29.97 -6.04 -18.44
N GLN A 291 29.73 -7.34 -18.26
CA GLN A 291 30.74 -8.40 -18.41
C GLN A 291 31.33 -8.47 -19.83
N HIS A 292 30.64 -7.95 -20.83
CA HIS A 292 31.19 -7.72 -22.16
C HIS A 292 32.05 -6.47 -22.25
N VAL A 293 32.11 -5.64 -21.19
CA VAL A 293 32.98 -4.44 -21.10
C VAL A 293 33.68 -4.49 -19.75
N LYS A 294 34.99 -4.74 -19.72
CA LYS A 294 35.84 -4.78 -18.51
C LYS A 294 35.55 -3.58 -17.60
N PHE A 295 35.17 -3.81 -16.35
CA PHE A 295 35.08 -2.74 -15.36
C PHE A 295 35.48 -3.09 -13.92
N SER A 296 35.94 -2.04 -13.25
CA SER A 296 36.57 -1.84 -11.95
C SER A 296 35.64 -2.10 -10.76
N ARG A 297 36.28 -2.50 -9.65
CA ARG A 297 35.76 -2.81 -8.32
C ARG A 297 35.00 -1.65 -7.66
N ASP A 298 34.14 -1.98 -6.75
CA ASP A 298 33.43 -1.19 -5.72
C ASP A 298 31.95 -0.80 -6.01
N THR A 299 31.19 -1.74 -6.55
CA THR A 299 29.73 -1.63 -6.49
C THR A 299 29.15 -2.85 -5.79
N PHE A 300 28.09 -2.59 -4.97
CA PHE A 300 27.25 -3.60 -4.33
C PHE A 300 27.11 -4.83 -5.23
N GLN A 301 27.70 -5.97 -4.82
CA GLN A 301 27.51 -7.24 -5.50
C GLN A 301 26.23 -7.87 -4.96
N PRO A 302 25.13 -7.94 -5.75
CA PRO A 302 24.01 -8.79 -5.39
C PRO A 302 24.53 -10.20 -5.30
N LYS A 303 24.12 -10.93 -4.27
CA LYS A 303 24.36 -12.37 -4.18
C LYS A 303 23.83 -12.99 -5.48
N ASP A 304 24.62 -13.78 -6.16
CA ASP A 304 24.39 -14.22 -7.54
C ASP A 304 23.09 -15.01 -7.76
N HIS A 305 22.46 -15.48 -6.68
CA HIS A 305 21.21 -16.21 -6.70
C HIS A 305 20.25 -15.67 -5.62
N PHE A 306 19.06 -15.33 -6.04
CA PHE A 306 17.92 -15.08 -5.16
C PHE A 306 16.74 -15.96 -5.58
N HIS A 307 15.91 -16.34 -4.62
CA HIS A 307 14.70 -17.13 -4.83
C HIS A 307 13.52 -16.46 -4.17
N ILE A 308 12.33 -16.64 -4.74
CA ILE A 308 11.09 -16.28 -4.06
C ILE A 308 10.68 -17.49 -3.25
N VAL A 309 10.62 -17.31 -1.94
CA VAL A 309 10.15 -18.32 -0.99
C VAL A 309 8.83 -17.87 -0.38
N PHE A 310 7.99 -18.83 0.00
CA PHE A 310 6.72 -18.53 0.62
C PHE A 310 6.71 -19.00 2.07
N TYR A 311 6.41 -18.08 3.00
CA TYR A 311 6.18 -18.39 4.40
C TYR A 311 4.75 -18.00 4.75
N PHE A 312 3.95 -18.95 5.24
CA PHE A 312 2.52 -18.72 5.54
C PHE A 312 1.72 -18.13 4.37
N GLY A 313 2.06 -18.52 3.14
CA GLY A 313 1.41 -18.01 1.92
C GLY A 313 1.91 -16.64 1.45
N LEU A 314 2.79 -15.96 2.18
CA LEU A 314 3.37 -14.67 1.79
C LEU A 314 4.70 -14.86 1.05
N PRO A 315 4.93 -14.14 -0.07
CA PRO A 315 6.19 -14.19 -0.79
C PRO A 315 7.29 -13.40 -0.05
N PHE A 316 8.51 -13.90 -0.11
CA PHE A 316 9.71 -13.22 0.36
C PHE A 316 10.86 -13.48 -0.60
N VAL A 317 11.80 -12.53 -0.67
CA VAL A 317 13.07 -12.76 -1.37
C VAL A 317 14.05 -13.41 -0.41
N ASP A 318 14.63 -14.54 -0.81
CA ASP A 318 15.70 -15.20 -0.10
C ASP A 318 17.00 -15.17 -0.94
N TYR A 319 18.11 -14.86 -0.29
CA TYR A 319 19.41 -14.73 -0.91
C TYR A 319 20.25 -15.94 -0.54
N SER A 320 20.36 -16.93 -1.44
CA SER A 320 21.19 -18.12 -1.19
C SER A 320 22.67 -17.75 -1.13
N ASN A 321 23.33 -18.13 -0.03
CA ASN A 321 24.79 -18.20 -0.02
C ASN A 321 25.24 -19.49 -0.73
N ASP A 322 26.09 -19.40 -1.73
CA ASP A 322 26.68 -20.56 -2.44
C ASP A 322 27.30 -21.64 -1.51
N LYS A 323 27.66 -21.26 -0.27
CA LYS A 323 28.17 -22.19 0.75
C LYS A 323 27.10 -23.12 1.31
N GLN A 324 25.82 -22.75 1.31
CA GLN A 324 24.72 -23.61 1.79
C GLN A 324 24.25 -24.59 0.71
N MET A 325 24.25 -24.20 -0.54
CA MET A 325 23.88 -25.10 -1.66
C MET A 325 24.85 -26.27 -1.85
N LYS A 326 26.14 -26.06 -1.58
CA LYS A 326 27.11 -27.16 -1.61
C LYS A 326 26.94 -28.17 -0.48
N LYS A 327 26.35 -27.77 0.66
CA LYS A 327 26.06 -28.70 1.77
C LYS A 327 24.82 -29.58 1.48
N VAL A 328 23.82 -29.05 0.80
CA VAL A 328 22.56 -29.78 0.49
C VAL A 328 22.76 -30.76 -0.68
N LYS A 329 23.69 -30.48 -1.62
CA LYS A 329 24.01 -31.41 -2.72
C LYS A 329 24.94 -32.55 -2.30
N ASN A 330 25.54 -32.50 -1.12
CA ASN A 330 26.44 -33.52 -0.58
C ASN A 330 25.80 -34.30 0.58
N GLN A 331 24.52 -34.15 0.84
CA GLN A 331 23.65 -35.00 1.65
C GLN A 331 22.61 -35.73 0.75
#